data_278a2f7e721635c015b9e6f3c626b94b
#
_entry.id   278a2f7e721635c015b9e6f3c626b94b
#
_cell.length_a   1.000
_cell.length_b   1.000
_cell.length_c   1.000
_cell.angle_alpha   90.00
_cell.angle_beta   90.00
_cell.angle_gamma   90.00
#
_symmetry.space_group_name_H-M   'P 1'
#
loop_
_entity.id
_entity.type
_entity.pdbx_description
1 polymer ?
#
loop_
_entity_poly.entity_id
_entity_poly.type
_entity_poly.pdbx_seq_one_letter_code
_entity_poly.pdbx_strand_id
1 'polypeptide(L)'
;MVKRRSKPKKRVSRQKGFSIINGAETYLLMNVATQTLFRSNPVEFFTSKGLSGSTKITLQELLRGGSSFYDRPDMAGVQGAGHYIMTNLKANWVNGLTGMILIPLAFKAGKQISRPVISRTNRLLGKAGVANTVKL
;
A
#
# COMPACT_ATOMS: atom_id res chain seq x y z
N MET A 1 31.76 35.04 -38.38
CA MET A 1 31.92 34.10 -37.24
C MET A 1 30.59 33.48 -36.87
N VAL A 2 30.37 32.19 -37.20
CA VAL A 2 29.09 31.49 -36.94
C VAL A 2 29.20 30.81 -35.58
N LYS A 3 28.40 31.26 -34.57
CA LYS A 3 28.30 30.63 -33.24
C LYS A 3 27.64 29.26 -33.39
N ARG A 4 28.40 28.16 -33.24
CA ARG A 4 27.89 26.80 -33.16
C ARG A 4 27.03 26.66 -31.88
N ARG A 5 25.71 26.54 -32.02
CA ARG A 5 24.78 26.17 -30.93
C ARG A 5 25.11 24.76 -30.45
N SER A 6 25.57 24.62 -29.22
CA SER A 6 25.77 23.33 -28.58
C SER A 6 24.42 22.61 -28.42
N LYS A 7 24.31 21.39 -28.96
CA LYS A 7 23.11 20.54 -28.81
C LYS A 7 22.86 20.26 -27.32
N PRO A 8 21.62 20.38 -26.82
CA PRO A 8 21.29 20.07 -25.44
C PRO A 8 21.60 18.59 -25.18
N LYS A 9 22.41 18.31 -24.16
CA LYS A 9 22.68 16.94 -23.69
C LYS A 9 21.37 16.33 -23.21
N LYS A 10 20.91 15.25 -23.86
CA LYS A 10 19.79 14.43 -23.39
C LYS A 10 20.06 14.03 -21.93
N ARG A 11 19.25 14.51 -20.99
CA ARG A 11 19.26 14.02 -19.59
C ARG A 11 18.86 12.55 -19.63
N VAL A 12 19.80 11.67 -19.38
CA VAL A 12 19.53 10.25 -19.16
C VAL A 12 18.65 10.16 -17.92
N SER A 13 17.43 9.68 -18.09
CA SER A 13 16.51 9.40 -16.99
C SER A 13 17.16 8.32 -16.09
N ARG A 14 17.69 8.73 -14.94
CA ARG A 14 18.17 7.77 -13.92
C ARG A 14 16.98 6.96 -13.47
N GLN A 15 17.05 5.65 -13.61
CA GLN A 15 16.08 4.74 -13.04
C GLN A 15 15.97 5.04 -11.54
N LYS A 16 14.75 5.33 -11.08
CA LYS A 16 14.49 5.60 -9.66
C LYS A 16 14.49 4.25 -8.94
N GLY A 17 15.49 3.99 -8.13
CA GLY A 17 15.53 2.81 -7.27
C GLY A 17 14.30 2.76 -6.34
N PHE A 18 13.93 1.55 -5.91
CA PHE A 18 12.83 1.31 -4.96
C PHE A 18 13.16 1.95 -3.60
N SER A 19 12.26 2.80 -3.08
CA SER A 19 12.41 3.38 -1.74
C SER A 19 11.71 2.51 -0.72
N ILE A 20 12.46 1.99 0.25
CA ILE A 20 11.96 1.16 1.35
C ILE A 20 10.93 1.95 2.19
N ILE A 21 11.21 3.22 2.47
CA ILE A 21 10.31 4.07 3.26
C ILE A 21 8.99 4.29 2.53
N ASN A 22 9.03 4.54 1.21
CA ASN A 22 7.81 4.67 0.43
C ASN A 22 7.05 3.33 0.31
N GLY A 23 7.77 2.21 0.24
CA GLY A 23 7.19 0.88 0.27
C GLY A 23 6.45 0.60 1.58
N ALA A 24 7.06 0.95 2.71
CA ALA A 24 6.43 0.83 4.03
C ALA A 24 5.18 1.72 4.16
N GLU A 25 5.25 2.97 3.70
CA GLU A 25 4.10 3.89 3.66
C GLU A 25 2.95 3.29 2.83
N THR A 26 3.25 2.80 1.63
CA THR A 26 2.27 2.17 0.74
C THR A 26 1.65 0.92 1.38
N TYR A 27 2.46 0.08 2.02
CA TYR A 27 1.98 -1.11 2.72
C TYR A 27 1.01 -0.75 3.85
N LEU A 28 1.32 0.26 4.67
CA LEU A 28 0.44 0.70 5.75
C LEU A 28 -0.86 1.30 5.22
N LEU A 29 -0.81 2.08 4.15
CA LEU A 29 -2.02 2.61 3.50
C LEU A 29 -2.89 1.47 2.95
N MET A 30 -2.27 0.48 2.31
CA MET A 30 -2.98 -0.69 1.82
C MET A 30 -3.58 -1.51 2.97
N ASN A 31 -2.87 -1.62 4.10
CA ASN A 31 -3.38 -2.29 5.30
C ASN A 31 -4.62 -1.58 5.87
N VAL A 32 -4.61 -0.25 5.96
CA VAL A 32 -5.79 0.52 6.38
C VAL A 32 -6.96 0.29 5.43
N ALA A 33 -6.74 0.34 4.12
CA ALA A 33 -7.79 0.12 3.13
C ALA A 33 -8.37 -1.31 3.22
N THR A 34 -7.52 -2.33 3.27
CA THR A 34 -7.98 -3.73 3.35
C THR A 34 -8.67 -4.04 4.67
N GLN A 35 -8.20 -3.51 5.79
CA GLN A 35 -8.87 -3.67 7.08
C GLN A 35 -10.22 -2.95 7.14
N THR A 36 -10.31 -1.75 6.57
CA THR A 36 -11.57 -0.98 6.55
C THR A 36 -12.65 -1.67 5.72
N LEU A 37 -12.29 -2.20 4.55
CA LEU A 37 -13.24 -2.79 3.59
C LEU A 37 -13.46 -4.29 3.82
N PHE A 38 -12.39 -5.03 4.12
CA PHE A 38 -12.39 -6.50 4.08
C PHE A 38 -12.10 -7.14 5.44
N ARG A 39 -11.81 -6.35 6.47
CA ARG A 39 -11.38 -6.83 7.81
C ARG A 39 -10.18 -7.77 7.78
N SER A 40 -9.39 -7.71 6.73
CA SER A 40 -8.19 -8.52 6.54
C SER A 40 -6.96 -7.63 6.33
N ASN A 41 -5.78 -8.10 6.71
CA ASN A 41 -4.55 -7.42 6.33
C ASN A 41 -4.20 -7.70 4.85
N PRO A 42 -3.31 -6.92 4.20
CA PRO A 42 -3.00 -7.11 2.78
C PRO A 42 -2.50 -8.53 2.46
N VAL A 43 -1.66 -9.10 3.32
CA VAL A 43 -1.12 -10.45 3.10
C VAL A 43 -2.23 -11.49 3.16
N GLU A 44 -3.07 -11.45 4.20
CA GLU A 44 -4.24 -12.34 4.31
C GLU A 44 -5.18 -12.16 3.13
N PHE A 45 -5.47 -10.92 2.73
CA PHE A 45 -6.37 -10.62 1.62
C PHE A 45 -5.93 -11.31 0.32
N PHE A 46 -4.64 -11.23 -0.02
CA PHE A 46 -4.11 -11.79 -1.27
C PHE A 46 -3.75 -13.28 -1.20
N THR A 47 -3.37 -13.80 -0.04
CA THR A 47 -2.80 -15.16 0.08
C THR A 47 -3.77 -16.19 0.67
N SER A 48 -4.74 -15.75 1.47
CA SER A 48 -5.67 -16.69 2.13
C SER A 48 -6.74 -17.20 1.16
N LYS A 49 -7.04 -18.49 1.29
CA LYS A 49 -8.05 -19.18 0.46
C LYS A 49 -9.50 -18.98 0.95
N GLY A 50 -9.71 -18.08 1.90
CA GLY A 50 -10.98 -17.93 2.58
C GLY A 50 -11.06 -18.84 3.82
N LEU A 51 -11.43 -18.25 4.96
CA LEU A 51 -11.64 -18.97 6.20
C LEU A 51 -13.17 -19.09 6.42
N SER A 52 -13.70 -20.26 6.22
CA SER A 52 -15.10 -20.59 6.54
C SER A 52 -15.40 -20.15 7.99
N GLY A 53 -16.41 -19.29 8.19
CA GLY A 53 -16.78 -18.78 9.51
C GLY A 53 -16.04 -17.53 10.01
N SER A 54 -15.11 -16.94 9.25
CA SER A 54 -14.47 -15.68 9.63
C SER A 54 -15.19 -14.48 8.99
N THR A 55 -15.24 -13.34 9.70
CA THR A 55 -15.78 -12.07 9.14
C THR A 55 -14.85 -11.40 8.14
N LYS A 56 -13.68 -11.99 7.89
CA LYS A 56 -12.66 -11.49 6.97
C LYS A 56 -13.02 -11.87 5.53
N ILE A 57 -12.81 -10.95 4.62
CA ILE A 57 -12.99 -11.18 3.18
C ILE A 57 -11.61 -11.33 2.52
N THR A 58 -11.47 -12.34 1.68
CA THR A 58 -10.26 -12.58 0.89
C THR A 58 -10.49 -12.28 -0.59
N LEU A 59 -9.41 -12.03 -1.33
CA LEU A 59 -9.48 -11.80 -2.78
C LEU A 59 -10.10 -13.01 -3.50
N GLN A 60 -9.77 -14.22 -3.07
CA GLN A 60 -10.29 -15.44 -3.67
C GLN A 60 -11.81 -15.56 -3.50
N GLU A 61 -12.34 -15.22 -2.33
CA GLU A 61 -13.80 -15.19 -2.09
C GLU A 61 -14.46 -14.12 -2.96
N LEU A 62 -13.85 -12.96 -3.11
CA LEU A 62 -14.35 -11.88 -3.94
C LEU A 62 -14.42 -12.29 -5.43
N LEU A 63 -13.39 -12.97 -5.94
CA LEU A 63 -13.32 -13.43 -7.33
C LEU A 63 -14.25 -14.63 -7.63
N ARG A 64 -14.53 -15.46 -6.64
CA ARG A 64 -15.48 -16.59 -6.78
C ARG A 64 -16.94 -16.17 -6.81
N GLY A 65 -17.23 -14.87 -6.83
CA GLY A 65 -18.59 -14.36 -7.00
C GLY A 65 -19.50 -14.50 -5.79
N GLY A 66 -18.92 -14.65 -4.61
CA GLY A 66 -19.69 -14.56 -3.36
C GLY A 66 -20.52 -15.78 -2.99
N SER A 67 -20.43 -16.93 -3.71
CA SER A 67 -21.13 -18.16 -3.33
C SER A 67 -20.75 -18.63 -1.91
N SER A 68 -19.50 -18.42 -1.49
CA SER A 68 -19.04 -18.73 -0.14
C SER A 68 -19.53 -17.73 0.93
N PHE A 69 -20.15 -16.62 0.56
CA PHE A 69 -20.76 -15.70 1.53
C PHE A 69 -22.12 -16.17 2.03
N TYR A 70 -22.85 -16.98 1.25
CA TYR A 70 -24.17 -17.49 1.62
C TYR A 70 -24.12 -18.58 2.71
N ASP A 71 -23.00 -19.30 2.83
CA ASP A 71 -22.83 -20.40 3.76
C ASP A 71 -22.36 -19.94 5.18
N ARG A 72 -22.25 -18.64 5.42
CA ARG A 72 -21.79 -18.10 6.70
C ARG A 72 -22.98 -17.81 7.62
N PRO A 73 -23.06 -18.44 8.81
CA PRO A 73 -24.19 -18.27 9.71
C PRO A 73 -24.36 -16.86 10.26
N ASP A 74 -23.28 -16.08 10.34
CA ASP A 74 -23.26 -14.65 10.74
C ASP A 74 -23.74 -13.72 9.62
N MET A 75 -24.01 -14.26 8.43
CA MET A 75 -24.41 -13.53 7.23
C MET A 75 -25.79 -13.90 6.70
N ALA A 76 -26.59 -14.60 7.47
CA ALA A 76 -27.95 -14.95 7.10
C ALA A 76 -28.74 -13.67 6.73
N GLY A 77 -29.10 -13.54 5.44
CA GLY A 77 -29.80 -12.38 4.89
C GLY A 77 -28.92 -11.34 4.21
N VAL A 78 -27.60 -11.52 4.12
CA VAL A 78 -26.70 -10.58 3.41
C VAL A 78 -26.61 -10.97 1.92
N GLN A 79 -27.04 -10.07 1.07
CA GLN A 79 -27.02 -10.24 -0.38
C GLN A 79 -25.68 -9.82 -0.98
N GLY A 80 -24.68 -10.75 -0.97
CA GLY A 80 -23.44 -10.62 -1.75
C GLY A 80 -22.32 -9.78 -1.12
N ALA A 81 -21.14 -9.88 -1.70
CA ALA A 81 -19.90 -9.22 -1.24
C ALA A 81 -20.02 -7.70 -1.10
N GLY A 82 -20.79 -7.05 -1.98
CA GLY A 82 -20.96 -5.59 -1.97
C GLY A 82 -21.64 -5.07 -0.69
N HIS A 83 -22.65 -5.77 -0.20
CA HIS A 83 -23.32 -5.39 1.05
C HIS A 83 -22.37 -5.51 2.24
N TYR A 84 -21.55 -6.55 2.25
CA TYR A 84 -20.55 -6.79 3.29
C TYR A 84 -19.48 -5.70 3.33
N ILE A 85 -18.95 -5.34 2.17
CA ILE A 85 -17.99 -4.25 2.03
C ILE A 85 -18.60 -2.94 2.53
N MET A 86 -19.86 -2.66 2.14
CA MET A 86 -20.56 -1.46 2.58
C MET A 86 -20.78 -1.43 4.10
N THR A 87 -21.13 -2.57 4.70
CA THR A 87 -21.31 -2.70 6.16
C THR A 87 -20.00 -2.47 6.89
N ASN A 88 -18.90 -3.10 6.41
CA ASN A 88 -17.57 -2.88 6.96
C ASN A 88 -17.12 -1.43 6.82
N LEU A 89 -17.36 -0.83 5.66
CA LEU A 89 -17.05 0.58 5.42
C LEU A 89 -17.82 1.49 6.40
N LYS A 90 -19.12 1.29 6.56
CA LYS A 90 -19.94 2.05 7.51
C LYS A 90 -19.47 1.91 8.96
N ALA A 91 -19.03 0.71 9.35
CA ALA A 91 -18.52 0.46 10.70
C ALA A 91 -17.13 1.05 10.95
N ASN A 92 -16.27 1.09 9.93
CA ASN A 92 -14.84 1.39 10.10
C ASN A 92 -14.39 2.66 9.34
N TRP A 93 -15.28 3.41 8.71
CA TRP A 93 -14.90 4.55 7.84
C TRP A 93 -14.09 5.63 8.57
N VAL A 94 -14.40 5.90 9.85
CA VAL A 94 -13.66 6.88 10.65
C VAL A 94 -12.20 6.44 10.84
N ASN A 95 -11.99 5.18 11.23
CA ASN A 95 -10.64 4.62 11.40
C ASN A 95 -9.89 4.57 10.07
N GLY A 96 -10.58 4.19 9.00
CA GLY A 96 -10.03 4.17 7.63
C GLY A 96 -9.59 5.56 7.18
N LEU A 97 -10.47 6.56 7.29
CA LEU A 97 -10.17 7.94 6.91
C LEU A 97 -9.03 8.52 7.74
N THR A 98 -9.08 8.32 9.07
CA THR A 98 -8.03 8.77 9.99
C THR A 98 -6.68 8.16 9.64
N GLY A 99 -6.62 6.86 9.36
CA GLY A 99 -5.40 6.17 8.95
C GLY A 99 -4.86 6.68 7.62
N MET A 100 -5.74 6.89 6.63
CA MET A 100 -5.34 7.43 5.31
C MET A 100 -4.75 8.85 5.39
N ILE A 101 -5.15 9.64 6.37
CA ILE A 101 -4.61 11.00 6.58
C ILE A 101 -3.36 10.97 7.45
N LEU A 102 -3.40 10.24 8.57
CA LEU A 102 -2.30 10.26 9.55
C LEU A 102 -1.04 9.55 9.05
N ILE A 103 -1.18 8.45 8.29
CA ILE A 103 -0.02 7.71 7.78
C ILE A 103 0.88 8.58 6.88
N PRO A 104 0.38 9.22 5.81
CA PRO A 104 1.22 10.08 4.98
C PRO A 104 1.82 11.26 5.76
N LEU A 105 1.05 11.83 6.70
CA LEU A 105 1.52 12.93 7.55
C LEU A 105 2.67 12.48 8.46
N ALA A 106 2.54 11.33 9.11
CA ALA A 106 3.58 10.76 9.96
C ALA A 106 4.84 10.43 9.15
N PHE A 107 4.68 9.82 7.95
CA PHE A 107 5.82 9.54 7.07
C PHE A 107 6.48 10.81 6.55
N LYS A 108 5.72 11.85 6.22
CA LYS A 108 6.26 13.14 5.81
C LYS A 108 7.09 13.78 6.93
N ALA A 109 6.56 13.82 8.15
CA ALA A 109 7.27 14.32 9.32
C ALA A 109 8.51 13.47 9.65
N GLY A 110 8.35 12.14 9.66
CA GLY A 110 9.43 11.19 9.89
C GLY A 110 10.57 11.34 8.88
N LYS A 111 10.26 11.43 7.58
CA LYS A 111 11.24 11.67 6.51
C LYS A 111 11.98 13.01 6.72
N GLN A 112 11.29 14.04 7.18
CA GLN A 112 11.89 15.33 7.43
C GLN A 112 12.90 15.30 8.59
N ILE A 113 12.53 14.68 9.71
CA ILE A 113 13.38 14.52 10.90
C ILE A 113 14.56 13.60 10.60
N SER A 114 14.32 12.50 9.88
CA SER A 114 15.34 11.48 9.58
C SER A 114 16.21 11.81 8.36
N ARG A 115 16.01 12.94 7.71
CA ARG A 115 16.74 13.34 6.49
C ARG A 115 18.26 13.18 6.59
N PRO A 116 18.94 13.62 7.67
CA PRO A 116 20.38 13.47 7.77
C PRO A 116 20.84 12.01 7.82
N VAL A 117 20.07 11.14 8.49
CA VAL A 117 20.35 9.70 8.59
C VAL A 117 20.13 9.03 7.24
N ILE A 118 18.97 9.25 6.62
CA ILE A 118 18.61 8.72 5.30
C ILE A 118 19.68 9.10 4.25
N SER A 119 20.14 10.36 4.27
CA SER A 119 21.17 10.84 3.33
C SER A 119 22.51 10.10 3.52
N ARG A 120 22.92 9.87 4.76
CA ARG A 120 24.15 9.12 5.05
C ARG A 120 24.06 7.67 4.62
N THR A 121 22.95 7.01 4.92
CA THR A 121 22.70 5.60 4.55
C THR A 121 22.64 5.45 3.03
N ASN A 122 21.93 6.32 2.32
CA ASN A 122 21.89 6.29 0.86
C ASN A 122 23.26 6.52 0.22
N ARG A 123 24.14 7.32 0.85
CA ARG A 123 25.55 7.48 0.41
C ARG A 123 26.33 6.16 0.57
N LEU A 124 26.14 5.45 1.68
CA LEU A 124 26.78 4.15 1.91
C LEU A 124 26.28 3.08 0.93
N LEU A 125 24.97 3.02 0.69
CA LEU A 125 24.38 2.15 -0.35
C LEU A 125 24.93 2.48 -1.75
N GLY A 126 25.19 3.76 -2.01
CA GLY A 126 25.85 4.21 -3.25
C GLY A 126 27.25 3.66 -3.41
N LYS A 127 28.04 3.69 -2.34
CA LYS A 127 29.40 3.13 -2.34
C LYS A 127 29.41 1.59 -2.48
N ALA A 128 28.37 0.93 -1.93
CA ALA A 128 28.19 -0.52 -2.06
C ALA A 128 27.60 -0.96 -3.42
N GLY A 129 27.32 -0.03 -4.34
CA GLY A 129 26.78 -0.35 -5.68
C GLY A 129 25.28 -0.67 -5.70
N VAL A 130 24.58 -0.66 -4.55
CA VAL A 130 23.17 -1.08 -4.42
C VAL A 130 22.19 0.09 -4.60
N ALA A 131 22.67 1.33 -4.63
CA ALA A 131 21.83 2.53 -4.68
C ALA A 131 20.94 2.67 -5.93
N ASN A 132 21.25 1.93 -6.99
CA ASN A 132 20.41 1.93 -8.20
C ASN A 132 19.15 1.05 -8.04
N THR A 133 19.18 0.10 -7.11
CA THR A 133 18.09 -0.85 -6.90
C THR A 133 17.26 -0.47 -5.67
N VAL A 134 17.91 -0.08 -4.57
CA VAL A 134 17.26 0.17 -3.27
C VAL A 134 17.71 1.50 -2.69
N LYS A 135 16.76 2.27 -2.12
CA LYS A 135 16.98 3.52 -1.36
C LYS A 135 16.15 3.52 -0.09
N LEU A 136 16.61 4.26 0.92
CA LEU A 136 15.77 4.63 2.05
C LEU A 136 14.90 5.83 1.76
#